data_08ef709e3825dec2e715e782c740fd0c
#
_entry.id   08ef709e3825dec2e715e782c740fd0c
#
_cell.length_a   1.000
_cell.length_b   1.000
_cell.length_c   1.000
_cell.angle_alpha   90.00
_cell.angle_beta   90.00
_cell.angle_gamma   90.00
#
_symmetry.space_group_name_H-M   'P 1'
#
loop_
_entity.id
_entity.type
_entity.pdbx_description
1 polymer ?
#
loop_
_entity_poly.entity_id
_entity_poly.type
_entity_poly.pdbx_seq_one_letter_code
_entity_poly.pdbx_strand_id
1 'polypeptide(L)'
;MGWLEQAMLDSGLGSRVSAGYGLASQVNSVIKTKEPSSLQSEHGFELWSQGIYSISDQIELRSVAIRGVLRYWFRAIALSFCSPQECKVFEAALFGSLDASLNANKKPTQGSIRVSVDLEEISNQDNNSPYYAKGRIHLESTNRGHLTLIKYILKLAMHLGGIGRGARRPLHWNSGRLRGCYWQPTSPGESLGYSLDDWQKMLGNLQDICRGICKELSLSSPPKACSPGDTEHRYQDVLNKSARIFLIKADNMRHPKNISGDQWPNQSKNSDVLGPGLDFWYESGFKGVNRNKEGNSRVGGKLGIPSFVWIQSNNLSNPNNAYQVITLFAADHTERKKFLKALESSSQLQEKIEVPLPWV
;
A
#
# COMPACT_ATOMS: atom_id res chain seq x y z
N MET A 1 -1.87 -31.93 24.99
CA MET A 1 -1.07 -31.42 23.87
C MET A 1 -1.78 -30.35 23.03
N GLY A 2 -3.07 -30.48 22.73
CA GLY A 2 -3.79 -29.58 21.84
C GLY A 2 -3.76 -28.08 22.16
N TRP A 3 -3.80 -27.67 23.43
CA TRP A 3 -3.76 -26.25 23.78
C TRP A 3 -2.39 -25.59 23.51
N LEU A 4 -1.30 -26.35 23.63
CA LEU A 4 0.05 -25.82 23.33
C LEU A 4 0.24 -25.62 21.82
N GLU A 5 -0.25 -26.60 21.02
CA GLU A 5 -0.25 -26.48 19.55
C GLU A 5 -1.12 -25.32 19.10
N GLN A 6 -2.30 -25.16 19.69
CA GLN A 6 -3.19 -24.04 19.42
C GLN A 6 -2.52 -22.69 19.78
N ALA A 7 -1.88 -22.61 20.94
CA ALA A 7 -1.17 -21.40 21.35
C ALA A 7 0.02 -21.07 20.43
N MET A 8 0.71 -22.08 19.92
CA MET A 8 1.80 -21.91 18.95
C MET A 8 1.30 -21.41 17.59
N LEU A 9 0.15 -21.92 17.13
CA LEU A 9 -0.49 -21.50 15.89
C LEU A 9 -1.07 -20.09 15.98
N ASP A 10 -1.81 -19.80 17.05
CA ASP A 10 -2.53 -18.55 17.22
C ASP A 10 -1.64 -17.40 17.69
N SER A 11 -0.72 -17.71 18.57
CA SER A 11 0.10 -16.71 19.28
C SER A 11 1.58 -16.78 18.93
N GLY A 12 2.05 -17.90 18.37
CA GLY A 12 3.45 -18.14 18.06
C GLY A 12 4.37 -18.24 19.28
N LEU A 13 5.66 -18.45 19.06
CA LEU A 13 6.69 -18.52 20.10
C LEU A 13 7.67 -17.35 20.00
N GLY A 14 7.90 -16.67 21.13
CA GLY A 14 8.95 -15.65 21.23
C GLY A 14 8.45 -14.22 21.42
N SER A 15 9.40 -13.29 21.52
CA SER A 15 9.13 -11.89 21.92
C SER A 15 8.57 -10.98 20.83
N ARG A 16 8.48 -11.42 19.59
CA ARG A 16 8.04 -10.61 18.44
C ARG A 16 6.94 -11.26 17.62
N VAL A 17 6.09 -12.01 18.26
CA VAL A 17 4.99 -12.75 17.62
C VAL A 17 4.00 -11.83 16.91
N SER A 18 3.68 -10.68 17.52
CA SER A 18 2.83 -9.66 16.88
C SER A 18 3.42 -9.09 15.58
N ALA A 19 4.70 -9.33 15.34
CA ALA A 19 5.40 -8.96 14.13
C ALA A 19 5.54 -10.14 13.14
N GLY A 20 4.87 -11.28 13.37
CA GLY A 20 4.89 -12.48 12.51
C GLY A 20 6.11 -13.38 12.72
N TYR A 21 6.94 -13.14 13.76
CA TYR A 21 8.03 -14.03 14.11
C TYR A 21 7.51 -15.18 14.98
N GLY A 22 8.10 -16.36 14.79
CA GLY A 22 7.80 -17.53 15.62
C GLY A 22 6.41 -18.14 15.39
N LEU A 23 5.69 -17.77 14.34
CA LEU A 23 4.50 -18.48 13.90
C LEU A 23 4.91 -19.79 13.21
N ALA A 24 4.26 -20.89 13.59
CA ALA A 24 4.47 -22.18 12.94
C ALA A 24 3.93 -22.14 11.52
N SER A 25 4.72 -22.57 10.53
CA SER A 25 4.32 -22.55 9.12
C SER A 25 3.46 -23.76 8.71
N GLN A 26 3.48 -24.83 9.48
CA GLN A 26 2.64 -26.02 9.28
C GLN A 26 2.38 -26.75 10.61
N VAL A 27 1.12 -27.05 10.88
CA VAL A 27 0.75 -28.12 11.81
C VAL A 27 -0.23 -29.03 11.07
N ASN A 28 0.14 -30.28 10.86
CA ASN A 28 -0.65 -31.29 10.16
C ASN A 28 -1.87 -31.81 10.98
N SER A 29 -2.42 -31.01 11.86
CA SER A 29 -3.61 -31.38 12.62
C SER A 29 -4.69 -30.31 12.55
N VAL A 30 -5.80 -30.66 11.94
CA VAL A 30 -7.03 -29.87 11.94
C VAL A 30 -7.68 -29.99 13.32
N ILE A 31 -7.24 -29.22 14.30
CA ILE A 31 -7.99 -29.04 15.54
C ILE A 31 -8.99 -27.91 15.29
N LYS A 32 -10.20 -28.27 14.94
CA LYS A 32 -11.35 -27.35 14.92
C LYS A 32 -11.74 -27.02 16.37
N THR A 33 -11.06 -26.06 16.98
CA THR A 33 -11.58 -25.42 18.19
C THR A 33 -12.71 -24.48 17.77
N LYS A 34 -13.87 -24.56 18.42
CA LYS A 34 -14.94 -23.57 18.32
C LYS A 34 -14.51 -22.30 19.03
N GLU A 35 -13.63 -21.52 18.38
CA GLU A 35 -13.49 -20.11 18.69
C GLU A 35 -14.76 -19.37 18.25
N PRO A 36 -15.16 -18.26 18.91
CA PRO A 36 -16.25 -17.43 18.42
C PRO A 36 -15.96 -17.11 16.96
N SER A 37 -16.92 -17.37 16.09
CA SER A 37 -16.79 -17.40 14.62
C SER A 37 -16.02 -16.19 14.11
N SER A 38 -14.72 -16.33 13.91
CA SER A 38 -13.90 -15.31 13.28
C SER A 38 -14.34 -15.20 11.83
N LEU A 39 -14.58 -13.97 11.40
CA LEU A 39 -14.89 -13.65 10.02
C LEU A 39 -13.58 -13.66 9.26
N GLN A 40 -13.55 -14.33 8.11
CA GLN A 40 -12.36 -14.48 7.29
C GLN A 40 -12.61 -13.99 5.86
N SER A 41 -11.55 -13.50 5.21
CA SER A 41 -11.53 -13.25 3.78
C SER A 41 -10.16 -13.57 3.20
N GLU A 42 -10.16 -14.06 1.98
CA GLU A 42 -8.99 -14.48 1.23
C GLU A 42 -8.84 -13.62 -0.02
N HIS A 43 -7.62 -13.17 -0.30
CA HIS A 43 -7.31 -12.26 -1.40
C HIS A 43 -6.08 -12.77 -2.14
N GLY A 44 -6.28 -13.23 -3.36
CA GLY A 44 -5.19 -13.64 -4.24
C GLY A 44 -4.38 -12.45 -4.71
N PHE A 45 -3.07 -12.61 -4.83
CA PHE A 45 -2.18 -11.58 -5.34
C PHE A 45 -1.03 -12.12 -6.17
N GLU A 46 -0.51 -11.27 -7.01
CA GLU A 46 0.80 -11.40 -7.65
C GLU A 46 1.64 -10.17 -7.38
N LEU A 47 2.93 -10.36 -7.14
CA LEU A 47 3.89 -9.32 -6.78
C LEU A 47 5.20 -9.50 -7.52
N TRP A 48 5.64 -8.47 -8.22
CA TRP A 48 7.01 -8.30 -8.71
C TRP A 48 7.63 -7.12 -7.99
N SER A 49 8.82 -7.27 -7.45
CA SER A 49 9.43 -6.25 -6.62
C SER A 49 10.95 -6.19 -6.81
N GLN A 50 11.50 -5.02 -6.57
CA GLN A 50 12.95 -4.83 -6.41
C GLN A 50 13.52 -5.65 -5.23
N GLY A 51 12.66 -6.05 -4.28
CA GLY A 51 12.99 -6.89 -3.14
C GLY A 51 12.29 -6.44 -1.86
N ILE A 52 12.02 -7.42 -1.02
CA ILE A 52 11.49 -7.25 0.33
C ILE A 52 12.50 -7.92 1.26
N TYR A 53 13.32 -7.12 1.93
CA TYR A 53 14.43 -7.64 2.71
C TYR A 53 14.01 -7.94 4.15
N SER A 54 14.45 -9.09 4.65
CA SER A 54 14.38 -9.46 6.05
C SER A 54 15.63 -8.99 6.82
N ILE A 55 15.69 -9.29 8.12
CA ILE A 55 16.86 -9.00 8.97
C ILE A 55 18.09 -9.80 8.52
N SER A 56 17.87 -10.93 7.85
CA SER A 56 18.94 -11.82 7.34
C SER A 56 19.40 -11.49 5.91
N ASP A 57 19.06 -10.32 5.38
CA ASP A 57 19.26 -9.90 3.99
C ASP A 57 18.63 -10.85 2.95
N GLN A 58 17.84 -11.82 3.37
CA GLN A 58 17.07 -12.66 2.48
C GLN A 58 15.81 -11.92 2.01
N ILE A 59 15.46 -12.13 0.76
CA ILE A 59 14.24 -11.59 0.19
C ILE A 59 13.09 -12.52 0.58
N GLU A 60 12.13 -11.99 1.35
CA GLU A 60 11.01 -12.75 1.87
C GLU A 60 9.79 -11.88 2.04
N LEU A 61 8.67 -12.25 1.40
CA LEU A 61 7.38 -11.63 1.67
C LEU A 61 6.76 -12.26 2.92
N ARG A 62 6.63 -11.48 3.98
CA ARG A 62 6.04 -11.91 5.25
C ARG A 62 4.77 -11.14 5.56
N SER A 63 3.89 -11.73 6.36
CA SER A 63 2.65 -11.10 6.83
C SER A 63 2.88 -9.73 7.49
N VAL A 64 4.04 -9.54 8.14
CA VAL A 64 4.45 -8.26 8.74
C VAL A 64 4.58 -7.15 7.70
N ALA A 65 5.10 -7.46 6.52
CA ALA A 65 5.24 -6.48 5.45
C ALA A 65 3.86 -6.03 4.95
N ILE A 66 2.94 -6.98 4.74
CA ILE A 66 1.55 -6.68 4.39
C ILE A 66 0.89 -5.85 5.47
N ARG A 67 0.98 -6.27 6.75
CA ARG A 67 0.43 -5.53 7.88
C ARG A 67 0.98 -4.10 7.97
N GLY A 68 2.29 -3.92 7.70
CA GLY A 68 2.92 -2.60 7.66
C GLY A 68 2.34 -1.69 6.58
N VAL A 69 2.09 -2.22 5.39
CA VAL A 69 1.45 -1.50 4.27
C VAL A 69 -0.01 -1.16 4.60
N LEU A 70 -0.77 -2.10 5.17
CA LEU A 70 -2.15 -1.84 5.61
C LEU A 70 -2.22 -0.73 6.66
N ARG A 71 -1.31 -0.72 7.64
CA ARG A 71 -1.22 0.35 8.64
C ARG A 71 -0.85 1.69 8.02
N TYR A 72 0.04 1.69 7.04
CA TYR A 72 0.41 2.91 6.31
C TYR A 72 -0.79 3.54 5.60
N TRP A 73 -1.50 2.75 4.77
CA TRP A 73 -2.65 3.26 4.03
C TRP A 73 -3.84 3.57 4.95
N PHE A 74 -4.03 2.80 6.03
CA PHE A 74 -4.98 3.14 7.07
C PHE A 74 -4.72 4.55 7.63
N ARG A 75 -3.49 4.86 8.01
CA ARG A 75 -3.14 6.20 8.53
C ARG A 75 -3.35 7.29 7.48
N ALA A 76 -2.96 7.04 6.23
CA ALA A 76 -3.15 7.98 5.15
C ALA A 76 -4.63 8.36 4.95
N ILE A 77 -5.55 7.41 5.20
CA ILE A 77 -6.98 7.62 5.14
C ILE A 77 -7.49 8.24 6.46
N ALA A 78 -7.21 7.62 7.60
CA ALA A 78 -7.76 8.02 8.88
C ALA A 78 -7.38 9.48 9.26
N LEU A 79 -6.15 9.89 8.99
CA LEU A 79 -5.69 11.26 9.22
C LEU A 79 -6.38 12.30 8.33
N SER A 80 -7.15 11.90 7.32
CA SER A 80 -7.98 12.84 6.55
C SER A 80 -9.24 13.28 7.30
N PHE A 81 -9.67 12.51 8.31
CA PHE A 81 -10.88 12.75 9.09
C PHE A 81 -10.76 12.50 10.61
N CYS A 82 -9.60 12.09 11.10
CA CYS A 82 -9.30 11.95 12.53
C CYS A 82 -8.12 12.82 12.92
N SER A 83 -8.10 13.30 14.16
CA SER A 83 -6.88 13.86 14.75
C SER A 83 -5.79 12.79 14.90
N PRO A 84 -4.50 13.16 15.03
CA PRO A 84 -3.44 12.18 15.25
C PRO A 84 -3.66 11.27 16.45
N GLN A 85 -4.24 11.79 17.53
CA GLN A 85 -4.53 10.99 18.72
C GLN A 85 -5.68 10.00 18.47
N GLU A 86 -6.75 10.45 17.84
CA GLU A 86 -7.87 9.57 17.45
C GLU A 86 -7.42 8.50 16.44
N CYS A 87 -6.57 8.86 15.48
CA CYS A 87 -5.98 7.90 14.55
C CYS A 87 -5.18 6.81 15.28
N LYS A 88 -4.44 7.15 16.34
CA LYS A 88 -3.73 6.15 17.17
C LYS A 88 -4.70 5.21 17.90
N VAL A 89 -5.79 5.74 18.44
CA VAL A 89 -6.83 4.92 19.10
C VAL A 89 -7.48 3.97 18.09
N PHE A 90 -7.83 4.48 16.93
CA PHE A 90 -8.42 3.69 15.86
C PHE A 90 -7.44 2.62 15.35
N GLU A 91 -6.18 3.00 15.13
CA GLU A 91 -5.14 2.05 14.73
C GLU A 91 -4.92 0.96 15.78
N ALA A 92 -4.96 1.31 17.07
CA ALA A 92 -4.84 0.34 18.16
C ALA A 92 -6.01 -0.65 18.17
N ALA A 93 -7.23 -0.22 17.89
CA ALA A 93 -8.39 -1.11 17.79
C ALA A 93 -8.25 -2.12 16.64
N LEU A 94 -7.66 -1.71 15.51
CA LEU A 94 -7.45 -2.61 14.36
C LEU A 94 -6.22 -3.51 14.54
N PHE A 95 -5.08 -2.92 14.84
CA PHE A 95 -3.77 -3.60 14.76
C PHE A 95 -3.13 -3.86 16.12
N GLY A 96 -3.75 -3.43 17.21
CA GLY A 96 -3.18 -3.52 18.55
C GLY A 96 -2.13 -2.46 18.86
N SER A 97 -1.93 -2.22 20.14
CA SER A 97 -0.90 -1.29 20.64
C SER A 97 -0.40 -1.75 22.02
N LEU A 98 0.91 -1.59 22.23
CA LEU A 98 1.52 -1.73 23.56
C LEU A 98 1.38 -0.47 24.42
N ASP A 99 0.98 0.63 23.81
CA ASP A 99 0.76 1.90 24.53
C ASP A 99 -0.54 1.82 25.35
N ALA A 100 -0.37 1.58 26.64
CA ALA A 100 -1.46 1.48 27.59
C ALA A 100 -2.28 2.78 27.77
N SER A 101 -1.71 3.94 27.39
CA SER A 101 -2.39 5.23 27.47
C SER A 101 -3.54 5.37 26.47
N LEU A 102 -3.53 4.57 25.41
CA LEU A 102 -4.59 4.55 24.39
C LEU A 102 -5.85 3.80 24.82
N ASN A 103 -5.82 3.14 25.97
CA ASN A 103 -6.92 2.33 26.47
C ASN A 103 -7.38 2.88 27.83
N ALA A 104 -8.70 3.06 28.00
CA ALA A 104 -9.29 3.51 29.25
C ALA A 104 -8.89 2.64 30.47
N ASN A 105 -8.68 1.35 30.24
CA ASN A 105 -8.24 0.40 31.27
C ASN A 105 -6.74 0.41 31.54
N LYS A 106 -5.97 1.29 30.89
CA LYS A 106 -4.50 1.40 30.99
C LYS A 106 -3.77 0.06 30.77
N LYS A 107 -4.27 -0.73 29.84
CA LYS A 107 -3.68 -2.01 29.40
C LYS A 107 -3.35 -1.96 27.90
N PRO A 108 -2.39 -2.75 27.42
CA PRO A 108 -2.17 -2.93 25.99
C PRO A 108 -3.48 -3.31 25.28
N THR A 109 -3.67 -2.77 24.08
CA THR A 109 -4.85 -3.06 23.26
C THR A 109 -4.50 -4.21 22.31
N GLN A 110 -5.27 -5.28 22.36
CA GLN A 110 -5.21 -6.33 21.34
C GLN A 110 -5.95 -5.86 20.10
N GLY A 111 -5.30 -5.95 18.93
CA GLY A 111 -5.94 -5.62 17.66
C GLY A 111 -6.96 -6.69 17.25
N SER A 112 -7.99 -6.25 16.55
CA SER A 112 -9.04 -7.13 16.04
C SER A 112 -8.67 -7.82 14.73
N ILE A 113 -7.62 -7.37 14.02
CA ILE A 113 -7.21 -7.86 12.70
C ILE A 113 -5.99 -8.77 12.82
N ARG A 114 -6.12 -9.96 12.24
CA ARG A 114 -5.00 -10.87 11.95
C ARG A 114 -4.74 -10.89 10.45
N VAL A 115 -3.47 -10.98 10.08
CA VAL A 115 -3.00 -11.04 8.69
C VAL A 115 -2.03 -12.19 8.57
N SER A 116 -2.30 -13.11 7.66
CA SER A 116 -1.36 -14.16 7.25
C SER A 116 -1.20 -14.18 5.73
N VAL A 117 -0.16 -14.83 5.26
CA VAL A 117 0.16 -14.93 3.83
C VAL A 117 0.58 -16.37 3.53
N ASP A 118 -0.06 -16.97 2.56
CA ASP A 118 0.33 -18.23 1.98
C ASP A 118 0.96 -17.97 0.62
N LEU A 119 2.18 -18.42 0.42
CA LEU A 119 2.91 -18.28 -0.84
C LEU A 119 2.80 -19.58 -1.64
N GLU A 120 2.25 -19.47 -2.85
CA GLU A 120 2.07 -20.57 -3.79
C GLU A 120 3.29 -20.70 -4.73
N GLU A 121 3.84 -19.57 -5.12
CA GLU A 121 4.94 -19.49 -6.09
C GLU A 121 5.91 -18.38 -5.67
N ILE A 122 7.20 -18.66 -5.72
CA ILE A 122 8.25 -17.71 -5.40
C ILE A 122 9.39 -17.88 -6.42
N SER A 123 9.87 -16.75 -6.95
CA SER A 123 11.14 -16.68 -7.68
C SER A 123 12.03 -15.63 -7.03
N ASN A 124 13.24 -16.02 -6.69
CA ASN A 124 14.20 -15.10 -6.08
C ASN A 124 14.71 -14.10 -7.12
N GLN A 125 14.96 -12.90 -6.65
CA GLN A 125 15.62 -11.86 -7.44
C GLN A 125 17.05 -12.31 -7.77
N ASP A 126 17.44 -12.15 -9.02
CA ASP A 126 18.83 -12.07 -9.44
C ASP A 126 19.19 -10.63 -9.87
N ASN A 127 20.39 -10.43 -10.40
CA ASN A 127 20.84 -9.10 -10.81
C ASN A 127 19.97 -8.46 -11.91
N ASN A 128 19.25 -9.27 -12.67
CA ASN A 128 18.51 -8.86 -13.86
C ASN A 128 17.01 -9.15 -13.77
N SER A 129 16.55 -9.93 -12.78
CA SER A 129 15.16 -10.33 -12.64
C SER A 129 14.56 -9.82 -11.33
N PRO A 130 13.29 -9.38 -11.32
CA PRO A 130 12.62 -8.99 -10.09
C PRO A 130 12.36 -10.22 -9.19
N TYR A 131 12.26 -9.97 -7.88
CA TYR A 131 11.62 -10.91 -6.99
C TYR A 131 10.15 -11.08 -7.41
N TYR A 132 9.70 -12.29 -7.52
CA TYR A 132 8.31 -12.64 -7.79
C TYR A 132 7.73 -13.46 -6.65
N ALA A 133 6.49 -13.15 -6.29
CA ALA A 133 5.69 -13.94 -5.38
C ALA A 133 4.24 -13.95 -5.83
N LYS A 134 3.61 -15.12 -5.77
CA LYS A 134 2.17 -15.31 -5.95
C LYS A 134 1.63 -16.08 -4.76
N GLY A 135 0.42 -15.74 -4.34
CA GLY A 135 -0.19 -16.40 -3.19
C GLY A 135 -1.48 -15.75 -2.75
N ARG A 136 -1.80 -15.95 -1.48
CA ARG A 136 -3.03 -15.47 -0.85
C ARG A 136 -2.75 -14.73 0.43
N ILE A 137 -3.44 -13.62 0.60
CA ILE A 137 -3.47 -12.87 1.85
C ILE A 137 -4.77 -13.25 2.56
N HIS A 138 -4.65 -13.76 3.78
CA HIS A 138 -5.78 -14.06 4.64
C HIS A 138 -5.95 -12.94 5.65
N LEU A 139 -7.14 -12.41 5.70
CA LEU A 139 -7.57 -11.39 6.67
C LEU A 139 -8.62 -12.03 7.57
N GLU A 140 -8.44 -11.89 8.88
CA GLU A 140 -9.34 -12.41 9.89
C GLU A 140 -9.67 -11.35 10.91
N SER A 141 -10.94 -11.32 11.37
CA SER A 141 -11.38 -10.41 12.42
C SER A 141 -12.60 -10.97 13.16
N THR A 142 -12.71 -10.63 14.42
CA THR A 142 -13.94 -10.83 15.22
C THR A 142 -14.99 -9.74 14.99
N ASN A 143 -14.61 -8.62 14.35
CA ASN A 143 -15.48 -7.48 14.03
C ASN A 143 -15.68 -7.36 12.51
N ARG A 144 -16.93 -7.42 12.06
CA ARG A 144 -17.29 -7.34 10.63
C ARG A 144 -16.91 -6.00 10.01
N GLY A 145 -17.12 -4.88 10.71
CA GLY A 145 -16.76 -3.54 10.24
C GLY A 145 -15.27 -3.41 10.02
N HIS A 146 -14.47 -3.87 10.98
CA HIS A 146 -13.01 -3.89 10.90
C HIS A 146 -12.50 -4.75 9.73
N LEU A 147 -13.06 -5.96 9.56
CA LEU A 147 -12.69 -6.81 8.40
C LEU A 147 -13.02 -6.13 7.08
N THR A 148 -14.21 -5.55 6.98
CA THR A 148 -14.63 -4.84 5.77
C THR A 148 -13.71 -3.66 5.48
N LEU A 149 -13.37 -2.86 6.49
CA LEU A 149 -12.42 -1.75 6.35
C LEU A 149 -11.06 -2.22 5.81
N ILE A 150 -10.49 -3.25 6.41
CA ILE A 150 -9.16 -3.74 6.01
C ILE A 150 -9.17 -4.32 4.58
N LYS A 151 -10.25 -4.94 4.13
CA LYS A 151 -10.42 -5.38 2.73
C LYS A 151 -10.35 -4.19 1.77
N TYR A 152 -11.03 -3.08 2.06
CA TYR A 152 -10.97 -1.87 1.25
C TYR A 152 -9.58 -1.23 1.28
N ILE A 153 -8.92 -1.21 2.44
CA ILE A 153 -7.55 -0.72 2.57
C ILE A 153 -6.57 -1.58 1.78
N LEU A 154 -6.72 -2.91 1.80
CA LEU A 154 -5.90 -3.82 1.00
C LEU A 154 -6.09 -3.54 -0.49
N LYS A 155 -7.34 -3.43 -0.94
CA LYS A 155 -7.65 -3.09 -2.34
C LYS A 155 -7.01 -1.75 -2.73
N LEU A 156 -7.14 -0.72 -1.90
CA LEU A 156 -6.51 0.57 -2.13
C LEU A 156 -4.98 0.47 -2.17
N ALA A 157 -4.39 -0.29 -1.24
CA ALA A 157 -2.95 -0.48 -1.16
C ALA A 157 -2.36 -1.13 -2.42
N MET A 158 -3.06 -2.10 -3.01
CA MET A 158 -2.65 -2.75 -4.25
C MET A 158 -2.72 -1.82 -5.46
N HIS A 159 -3.63 -0.83 -5.46
CA HIS A 159 -3.84 0.05 -6.61
C HIS A 159 -3.09 1.39 -6.51
N LEU A 160 -2.91 1.95 -5.31
CA LEU A 160 -2.20 3.21 -5.12
C LEU A 160 -0.73 3.03 -4.74
N GLY A 161 -0.36 1.87 -4.25
CA GLY A 161 0.95 1.65 -3.68
C GLY A 161 1.57 0.33 -4.07
N GLY A 162 2.68 0.08 -3.44
CA GLY A 162 3.41 -1.16 -3.57
C GLY A 162 3.91 -1.63 -2.21
N ILE A 163 4.67 -2.70 -2.23
CA ILE A 163 5.26 -3.29 -1.04
C ILE A 163 6.76 -3.46 -1.22
N GLY A 164 7.52 -3.31 -0.14
CA GLY A 164 8.96 -3.48 -0.14
C GLY A 164 9.74 -2.25 -0.61
N ARG A 165 10.95 -2.50 -1.07
CA ARG A 165 11.86 -1.46 -1.52
C ARG A 165 11.34 -0.84 -2.83
N GLY A 166 11.28 0.48 -2.88
CA GLY A 166 10.79 1.18 -4.08
C GLY A 166 9.27 1.20 -4.24
N ALA A 167 8.49 0.86 -3.21
CA ALA A 167 7.03 0.77 -3.22
C ALA A 167 6.29 2.01 -3.78
N ARG A 168 6.96 3.17 -3.88
CA ARG A 168 6.38 4.40 -4.41
C ARG A 168 6.48 4.52 -5.94
N ARG A 169 7.01 3.53 -6.62
CA ARG A 169 7.19 3.53 -8.09
C ARG A 169 6.76 2.20 -8.68
N PRO A 170 6.26 2.20 -9.92
CA PRO A 170 6.04 0.96 -10.63
C PRO A 170 7.37 0.25 -10.90
N LEU A 171 7.30 -1.05 -11.16
CA LEU A 171 8.48 -1.83 -11.48
C LEU A 171 9.10 -1.37 -12.79
N HIS A 172 10.39 -1.05 -12.78
CA HIS A 172 11.14 -0.58 -13.94
C HIS A 172 12.64 -0.74 -13.75
N TRP A 173 13.40 -0.61 -14.84
CA TRP A 173 14.85 -0.60 -14.82
C TRP A 173 15.37 0.85 -14.89
N ASN A 174 16.26 1.21 -13.99
CA ASN A 174 16.88 2.53 -14.01
C ASN A 174 18.27 2.51 -13.37
N SER A 175 19.25 3.15 -14.02
CA SER A 175 20.62 3.29 -13.50
C SER A 175 21.25 1.95 -13.13
N GLY A 176 21.15 0.97 -14.02
CA GLY A 176 21.82 -0.33 -13.87
C GLY A 176 21.16 -1.29 -12.88
N ARG A 177 19.90 -1.07 -12.48
CA ARG A 177 19.19 -1.97 -11.56
C ARG A 177 17.69 -1.86 -11.66
N LEU A 178 17.01 -2.93 -11.25
CA LEU A 178 15.57 -2.94 -11.05
C LEU A 178 15.16 -2.00 -9.90
N ARG A 179 14.04 -1.34 -10.06
CA ARG A 179 13.42 -0.44 -9.08
C ARG A 179 11.92 -0.62 -9.07
N GLY A 180 11.33 -0.33 -7.91
CA GLY A 180 9.88 -0.30 -7.77
C GLY A 180 9.25 -1.65 -7.54
N CYS A 181 7.94 -1.67 -7.70
CA CYS A 181 7.18 -2.90 -7.61
C CYS A 181 5.92 -2.85 -8.47
N TYR A 182 5.40 -4.01 -8.82
CA TYR A 182 4.10 -4.22 -9.40
C TYR A 182 3.36 -5.22 -8.52
N TRP A 183 2.28 -4.80 -7.90
CA TRP A 183 1.48 -5.59 -6.98
C TRP A 183 0.02 -5.50 -7.38
N GLN A 184 -0.59 -6.63 -7.71
CA GLN A 184 -1.97 -6.66 -8.20
C GLN A 184 -2.78 -7.77 -7.53
N PRO A 185 -4.10 -7.56 -7.36
CA PRO A 185 -5.02 -8.63 -6.98
C PRO A 185 -5.21 -9.61 -8.13
N THR A 186 -5.35 -10.91 -7.80
CA THR A 186 -5.70 -11.97 -8.75
C THR A 186 -7.11 -12.51 -8.55
N SER A 187 -7.74 -12.19 -7.42
CA SER A 187 -9.12 -12.58 -7.15
C SER A 187 -10.11 -11.82 -8.03
N PRO A 188 -11.14 -12.48 -8.58
CA PRO A 188 -12.15 -11.83 -9.41
C PRO A 188 -12.85 -10.66 -8.68
N GLY A 189 -13.06 -9.54 -9.38
CA GLY A 189 -13.76 -8.37 -8.83
C GLY A 189 -12.95 -7.49 -7.88
N GLU A 190 -11.69 -7.83 -7.59
CA GLU A 190 -10.84 -7.02 -6.73
C GLU A 190 -10.06 -5.93 -7.48
N SER A 191 -9.83 -6.11 -8.77
CA SER A 191 -9.22 -5.07 -9.60
C SER A 191 -10.16 -3.87 -9.79
N LEU A 192 -9.59 -2.67 -9.73
CA LEU A 192 -10.26 -1.44 -10.16
C LEU A 192 -9.89 -1.17 -11.62
N GLY A 193 -10.88 -0.79 -12.40
CA GLY A 193 -10.69 -0.41 -13.81
C GLY A 193 -10.14 1.01 -13.96
N TYR A 194 -9.81 1.37 -15.21
CA TYR A 194 -9.63 2.77 -15.63
C TYR A 194 -11.02 3.42 -15.74
N SER A 195 -11.66 3.64 -14.60
CA SER A 195 -13.05 4.09 -14.49
C SER A 195 -13.23 5.00 -13.29
N LEU A 196 -13.71 6.21 -13.52
CA LEU A 196 -13.99 7.15 -12.44
C LEU A 196 -15.04 6.59 -11.47
N ASP A 197 -16.09 5.96 -12.01
CA ASP A 197 -17.20 5.44 -11.22
C ASP A 197 -16.75 4.33 -10.26
N ASP A 198 -15.87 3.42 -10.71
CA ASP A 198 -15.34 2.35 -9.86
C ASP A 198 -14.54 2.92 -8.69
N TRP A 199 -13.72 3.92 -8.97
CA TRP A 199 -12.91 4.57 -7.94
C TRP A 199 -13.76 5.37 -6.96
N GLN A 200 -14.72 6.16 -7.45
CA GLN A 200 -15.64 6.92 -6.60
C GLN A 200 -16.47 6.00 -5.70
N LYS A 201 -17.01 4.93 -6.27
CA LYS A 201 -17.76 3.91 -5.50
C LYS A 201 -16.90 3.27 -4.42
N MET A 202 -15.67 2.89 -4.76
CA MET A 202 -14.73 2.28 -3.81
C MET A 202 -14.39 3.24 -2.67
N LEU A 203 -14.04 4.49 -2.99
CA LEU A 203 -13.68 5.50 -2.00
C LEU A 203 -14.88 5.94 -1.15
N GLY A 204 -16.07 6.04 -1.74
CA GLY A 204 -17.32 6.34 -1.02
C GLY A 204 -17.65 5.25 0.01
N ASN A 205 -17.60 3.98 -0.39
CA ASN A 205 -17.82 2.86 0.54
C ASN A 205 -16.79 2.87 1.67
N LEU A 206 -15.52 3.14 1.36
CA LEU A 206 -14.45 3.25 2.37
C LEU A 206 -14.75 4.37 3.37
N GLN A 207 -15.22 5.53 2.91
CA GLN A 207 -15.63 6.64 3.76
C GLN A 207 -16.75 6.24 4.74
N ASP A 208 -17.80 5.60 4.21
CA ASP A 208 -18.96 5.20 5.02
C ASP A 208 -18.59 4.19 6.11
N ILE A 209 -17.73 3.23 5.77
CA ILE A 209 -17.21 2.26 6.74
C ILE A 209 -16.37 2.96 7.82
N CYS A 210 -15.47 3.85 7.42
CA CYS A 210 -14.66 4.62 8.38
C CYS A 210 -15.54 5.43 9.34
N ARG A 211 -16.56 6.13 8.81
CA ARG A 211 -17.51 6.91 9.63
C ARG A 211 -18.29 6.02 10.61
N GLY A 212 -18.70 4.82 10.16
CA GLY A 212 -19.36 3.84 11.02
C GLY A 212 -18.50 3.44 12.21
N ILE A 213 -17.26 3.05 11.95
CA ILE A 213 -16.32 2.64 13.02
C ILE A 213 -15.93 3.82 13.92
N CYS A 214 -15.76 5.02 13.39
CA CYS A 214 -15.51 6.20 14.23
C CYS A 214 -16.65 6.42 15.24
N LYS A 215 -17.91 6.22 14.84
CA LYS A 215 -19.06 6.28 15.76
C LYS A 215 -19.00 5.17 16.81
N GLU A 216 -18.70 3.93 16.43
CA GLU A 216 -18.53 2.80 17.35
C GLU A 216 -17.43 3.06 18.39
N LEU A 217 -16.34 3.68 17.99
CA LEU A 217 -15.21 4.02 18.86
C LEU A 217 -15.41 5.35 19.61
N SER A 218 -16.56 6.01 19.45
CA SER A 218 -16.84 7.32 20.06
C SER A 218 -15.78 8.38 19.76
N LEU A 219 -15.22 8.34 18.54
CA LEU A 219 -14.27 9.36 18.08
C LEU A 219 -15.07 10.60 17.69
N SER A 220 -14.60 11.76 18.14
CA SER A 220 -15.30 13.04 17.94
C SER A 220 -15.25 13.47 16.48
N SER A 221 -16.35 14.05 16.01
CA SER A 221 -16.46 14.70 14.70
C SER A 221 -16.72 16.19 14.88
N PRO A 222 -16.21 17.08 14.02
CA PRO A 222 -15.46 16.86 12.80
C PRO A 222 -13.95 16.79 13.07
N PRO A 223 -13.23 16.00 12.26
CA PRO A 223 -11.79 15.91 12.39
C PRO A 223 -11.14 17.21 11.97
N LYS A 224 -10.16 17.66 12.73
CA LYS A 224 -9.19 18.61 12.21
C LYS A 224 -8.34 17.83 11.21
N ALA A 225 -8.52 18.09 9.91
CA ALA A 225 -7.66 17.51 8.90
C ALA A 225 -6.20 17.76 9.25
N CYS A 226 -5.43 16.69 9.45
CA CYS A 226 -3.99 16.82 9.64
C CYS A 226 -3.36 17.29 8.34
N SER A 227 -2.63 18.38 8.40
CA SER A 227 -1.75 18.74 7.30
C SER A 227 -0.47 17.91 7.37
N PRO A 228 0.06 17.42 6.23
CA PRO A 228 1.37 16.82 6.20
C PRO A 228 2.41 17.75 6.80
N GLY A 229 3.14 17.28 7.80
CA GLY A 229 4.14 18.09 8.50
C GLY A 229 3.70 18.68 9.84
N ASP A 230 2.44 18.53 10.27
CA ASP A 230 1.97 18.96 11.59
C ASP A 230 2.50 18.08 12.75
N THR A 231 3.12 16.97 12.44
CA THR A 231 3.85 16.15 13.41
C THR A 231 5.35 16.46 13.32
N GLU A 232 5.95 16.85 14.42
CA GLU A 232 7.32 17.41 14.54
C GLU A 232 8.43 16.58 13.88
N HIS A 233 8.19 15.34 13.48
CA HIS A 233 9.27 14.43 13.08
C HIS A 233 9.05 13.60 11.81
N ARG A 234 7.87 13.64 11.15
CA ARG A 234 7.67 12.84 9.92
C ARG A 234 6.65 13.48 8.99
N TYR A 235 7.00 13.56 7.72
CA TYR A 235 6.03 13.79 6.66
C TYR A 235 5.08 12.60 6.63
N GLN A 236 3.81 12.82 6.96
CA GLN A 236 2.78 11.81 6.81
C GLN A 236 2.07 12.05 5.49
N ASP A 237 1.97 11.01 4.69
CA ASP A 237 1.14 11.04 3.50
C ASP A 237 -0.33 10.92 3.95
N VAL A 238 -1.13 11.93 3.65
CA VAL A 238 -2.54 12.02 4.07
C VAL A 238 -3.41 12.26 2.84
N LEU A 239 -4.45 11.45 2.67
CA LEU A 239 -5.44 11.57 1.58
C LEU A 239 -6.51 12.61 1.95
N ASN A 240 -6.10 13.83 2.31
CA ASN A 240 -6.98 14.95 2.63
C ASN A 240 -7.26 15.82 1.39
N LYS A 241 -7.94 16.96 1.59
CA LYS A 241 -8.28 17.94 0.53
C LYS A 241 -7.09 18.42 -0.32
N SER A 242 -5.87 18.31 0.18
CA SER A 242 -4.66 18.67 -0.56
C SER A 242 -4.00 17.49 -1.26
N ALA A 243 -4.54 16.28 -1.16
CA ALA A 243 -4.09 15.16 -1.97
C ALA A 243 -4.82 15.14 -3.32
N ARG A 244 -4.16 14.57 -4.32
CA ARG A 244 -4.72 14.38 -5.67
C ARG A 244 -4.41 12.97 -6.16
N ILE A 245 -5.37 12.36 -6.82
CA ILE A 245 -5.22 11.05 -7.47
C ILE A 245 -5.59 11.21 -8.93
N PHE A 246 -4.69 10.79 -9.81
CA PHE A 246 -4.93 10.78 -11.26
C PHE A 246 -4.78 9.37 -11.81
N LEU A 247 -5.74 8.96 -12.61
CA LEU A 247 -5.65 7.77 -13.44
C LEU A 247 -5.13 8.21 -14.81
N ILE A 248 -4.07 7.58 -15.27
CA ILE A 248 -3.44 7.85 -16.56
C ILE A 248 -3.55 6.59 -17.40
N LYS A 249 -4.25 6.67 -18.53
CA LYS A 249 -4.34 5.53 -19.44
C LYS A 249 -2.95 5.10 -19.92
N ALA A 250 -2.71 3.82 -19.98
CA ALA A 250 -1.38 3.26 -20.22
C ALA A 250 -1.46 2.09 -21.20
N ASP A 251 -2.06 2.37 -22.37
CA ASP A 251 -2.16 1.39 -23.46
C ASP A 251 -0.77 0.87 -23.84
N ASN A 252 -0.70 -0.42 -24.15
CA ASN A 252 0.52 -1.11 -24.57
C ASN A 252 1.61 -1.31 -23.50
N MET A 253 1.35 -1.03 -22.23
CA MET A 253 2.31 -1.41 -21.19
C MET A 253 2.46 -2.93 -21.09
N ARG A 254 3.71 -3.38 -20.96
CA ARG A 254 4.01 -4.81 -20.83
C ARG A 254 3.87 -5.29 -19.40
N HIS A 255 3.24 -6.45 -19.25
CA HIS A 255 3.17 -7.14 -17.97
C HIS A 255 4.57 -7.70 -17.59
N PRO A 256 5.01 -7.62 -16.31
CA PRO A 256 6.34 -8.07 -15.89
C PRO A 256 6.69 -9.52 -16.29
N LYS A 257 5.72 -10.43 -16.26
CA LYS A 257 5.95 -11.84 -16.70
C LYS A 257 6.34 -11.99 -18.18
N ASN A 258 6.05 -10.98 -19.00
CA ASN A 258 6.37 -10.96 -20.43
C ASN A 258 7.74 -10.31 -20.72
N ILE A 259 8.51 -10.01 -19.68
CA ILE A 259 9.84 -9.39 -19.77
C ILE A 259 10.83 -10.39 -19.18
N SER A 260 11.68 -10.98 -20.01
CA SER A 260 12.74 -11.89 -19.54
C SER A 260 13.85 -11.13 -18.81
N GLY A 261 14.63 -11.82 -17.97
CA GLY A 261 15.65 -11.20 -17.14
C GLY A 261 16.71 -10.40 -17.91
N ASP A 262 17.13 -10.93 -19.05
CA ASP A 262 18.08 -10.29 -19.97
C ASP A 262 17.49 -9.06 -20.71
N GLN A 263 16.18 -8.96 -20.81
CA GLN A 263 15.48 -7.83 -21.43
C GLN A 263 15.33 -6.62 -20.50
N TRP A 264 15.28 -6.82 -19.18
CA TRP A 264 15.11 -5.71 -18.24
C TRP A 264 16.14 -4.59 -18.40
N PRO A 265 17.45 -4.87 -18.55
CA PRO A 265 18.46 -3.84 -18.75
C PRO A 265 18.27 -3.03 -20.03
N ASN A 266 17.76 -3.65 -21.08
CA ASN A 266 17.61 -3.05 -22.40
C ASN A 266 16.32 -2.24 -22.57
N GLN A 267 15.36 -2.38 -21.65
CA GLN A 267 14.03 -1.78 -21.76
C GLN A 267 13.85 -0.49 -20.96
N SER A 268 14.90 -0.03 -20.28
CA SER A 268 14.87 1.14 -19.42
C SER A 268 14.60 2.47 -20.15
N LYS A 269 14.45 2.45 -21.46
CA LYS A 269 14.15 3.63 -22.29
C LYS A 269 12.84 3.52 -23.06
N ASN A 270 12.12 2.41 -22.89
CA ASN A 270 10.89 2.15 -23.63
C ASN A 270 9.67 2.49 -22.78
N SER A 271 8.79 3.32 -23.30
CA SER A 271 7.55 3.76 -22.66
C SER A 271 6.59 2.60 -22.33
N ASP A 272 6.68 1.49 -23.06
CA ASP A 272 5.91 0.26 -22.82
C ASP A 272 6.27 -0.46 -21.50
N VAL A 273 7.43 -0.15 -20.91
CA VAL A 273 7.84 -0.66 -19.58
C VAL A 273 7.65 0.39 -18.48
N LEU A 274 8.03 1.63 -18.77
CA LEU A 274 7.95 2.72 -17.79
C LEU A 274 6.50 3.19 -17.61
N GLY A 275 5.77 3.31 -18.71
CA GLY A 275 4.44 3.87 -18.77
C GLY A 275 4.42 5.39 -18.68
N PRO A 276 3.32 6.02 -19.15
CA PRO A 276 3.27 7.47 -19.38
C PRO A 276 3.45 8.30 -18.10
N GLY A 277 2.95 7.85 -16.98
CA GLY A 277 3.08 8.58 -15.70
C GLY A 277 4.50 8.55 -15.16
N LEU A 278 5.24 7.44 -15.34
CA LEU A 278 6.63 7.34 -14.91
C LEU A 278 7.57 8.06 -15.89
N ASP A 279 7.28 8.03 -17.18
CA ASP A 279 8.01 8.81 -18.19
C ASP A 279 7.90 10.31 -17.89
N PHE A 280 6.68 10.81 -17.69
CA PHE A 280 6.45 12.18 -17.26
C PHE A 280 7.24 12.53 -15.99
N TRP A 281 7.24 11.61 -14.99
CA TRP A 281 8.00 11.81 -13.77
C TRP A 281 9.50 12.01 -14.00
N TYR A 282 10.10 11.25 -14.90
CA TYR A 282 11.53 11.34 -15.17
C TYR A 282 11.91 12.57 -16.02
N GLU A 283 11.03 13.02 -16.89
CA GLU A 283 11.25 14.17 -17.78
C GLU A 283 10.95 15.51 -17.11
N SER A 284 10.02 15.53 -16.16
CA SER A 284 9.49 16.76 -15.56
C SER A 284 10.45 17.53 -14.65
N GLY A 285 11.64 17.01 -14.35
CA GLY A 285 12.58 17.64 -13.41
C GLY A 285 12.17 17.57 -11.92
N PHE A 286 11.03 16.98 -11.60
CA PHE A 286 10.50 16.85 -10.22
C PHE A 286 10.94 15.59 -9.50
N LYS A 287 11.72 14.72 -10.13
CA LYS A 287 12.30 13.53 -9.49
C LYS A 287 13.07 13.89 -8.23
N GLY A 288 13.23 12.92 -7.31
CA GLY A 288 13.98 13.14 -6.08
C GLY A 288 15.44 13.51 -6.30
N VAL A 289 16.02 14.17 -5.31
CA VAL A 289 17.41 14.63 -5.36
C VAL A 289 18.35 13.43 -5.39
N ASN A 290 19.21 13.39 -6.42
CA ASN A 290 20.25 12.39 -6.58
C ASN A 290 21.53 12.76 -5.82
N ARG A 291 22.61 11.95 -5.97
CA ARG A 291 23.92 12.19 -5.33
C ARG A 291 24.57 13.50 -5.82
N ASN A 292 24.29 13.94 -7.04
CA ASN A 292 24.79 15.17 -7.65
C ASN A 292 23.98 16.41 -7.25
N LYS A 293 23.04 16.26 -6.31
CA LYS A 293 22.12 17.32 -5.83
C LYS A 293 21.14 17.84 -6.89
N GLU A 294 20.97 17.14 -8.00
CA GLU A 294 19.93 17.43 -9.00
C GLU A 294 18.59 16.83 -8.56
N GLY A 295 17.50 17.51 -8.93
CA GLY A 295 16.14 17.08 -8.64
C GLY A 295 15.45 17.96 -7.59
N ASN A 296 14.20 17.60 -7.24
CA ASN A 296 13.34 18.38 -6.36
C ASN A 296 13.02 17.62 -5.05
N SER A 297 13.65 18.00 -3.94
CA SER A 297 13.44 17.34 -2.64
C SER A 297 12.03 17.56 -2.08
N ARG A 298 11.35 18.64 -2.48
CA ARG A 298 10.00 19.00 -1.98
C ARG A 298 8.88 18.23 -2.69
N VAL A 299 9.19 17.62 -3.83
CA VAL A 299 8.27 16.77 -4.61
C VAL A 299 8.75 15.33 -4.59
N GLY A 300 9.93 15.06 -5.12
CA GLY A 300 10.48 13.74 -5.30
C GLY A 300 11.23 13.17 -4.10
N GLY A 301 11.45 13.97 -3.07
CA GLY A 301 12.17 13.55 -1.88
C GLY A 301 13.70 13.58 -2.04
N LYS A 302 14.39 13.15 -1.00
CA LYS A 302 15.85 12.94 -0.94
C LYS A 302 16.15 11.87 0.13
N LEU A 303 17.41 11.54 0.34
CA LEU A 303 17.79 10.64 1.44
C LEU A 303 17.20 11.15 2.77
N GLY A 304 16.45 10.31 3.47
CA GLY A 304 15.74 10.65 4.72
C GLY A 304 14.40 11.37 4.54
N ILE A 305 14.07 11.85 3.35
CA ILE A 305 12.78 12.48 3.04
C ILE A 305 12.10 11.70 1.91
N PRO A 306 10.99 11.01 2.16
CA PRO A 306 10.29 10.25 1.13
C PRO A 306 9.67 11.16 0.06
N SER A 307 9.45 10.62 -1.14
CA SER A 307 8.72 11.30 -2.21
C SER A 307 7.27 11.55 -1.80
N PHE A 308 6.72 12.71 -2.16
CA PHE A 308 5.30 13.04 -2.01
C PHE A 308 4.44 12.51 -3.18
N VAL A 309 5.07 11.91 -4.16
CA VAL A 309 4.41 11.34 -5.33
C VAL A 309 4.55 9.82 -5.28
N TRP A 310 3.43 9.12 -5.43
CA TRP A 310 3.39 7.69 -5.70
C TRP A 310 2.94 7.47 -7.12
N ILE A 311 3.51 6.50 -7.79
CA ILE A 311 3.11 6.07 -9.13
C ILE A 311 3.01 4.56 -9.10
N GLN A 312 1.86 4.02 -9.56
CA GLN A 312 1.64 2.59 -9.61
C GLN A 312 1.00 2.19 -10.94
N SER A 313 1.45 1.08 -11.50
CA SER A 313 0.84 0.49 -12.70
C SER A 313 -0.23 -0.52 -12.28
N ASN A 314 -1.34 -0.54 -13.01
CA ASN A 314 -2.49 -1.40 -12.73
C ASN A 314 -2.98 -2.11 -13.99
N ASN A 315 -3.56 -3.30 -13.80
CA ASN A 315 -4.24 -4.09 -14.85
C ASN A 315 -3.37 -4.42 -16.08
N LEU A 316 -2.06 -4.56 -15.92
CA LEU A 316 -1.15 -4.85 -17.04
C LEU A 316 -1.42 -6.20 -17.73
N SER A 317 -2.19 -7.09 -17.10
CA SER A 317 -2.69 -8.34 -17.71
C SER A 317 -3.80 -8.09 -18.74
N ASN A 318 -4.44 -6.92 -18.75
CA ASN A 318 -5.46 -6.49 -19.69
C ASN A 318 -5.05 -5.17 -20.35
N PRO A 319 -4.36 -5.20 -21.51
CA PRO A 319 -3.83 -4.00 -22.15
C PRO A 319 -4.87 -2.91 -22.42
N ASN A 320 -6.10 -3.29 -22.73
CA ASN A 320 -7.18 -2.32 -23.01
C ASN A 320 -7.68 -1.60 -21.75
N ASN A 321 -7.33 -2.09 -20.57
CA ASN A 321 -7.71 -1.52 -19.27
C ASN A 321 -6.50 -1.24 -18.38
N ALA A 322 -5.30 -1.23 -18.96
CA ALA A 322 -4.07 -0.90 -18.27
C ALA A 322 -3.99 0.62 -18.02
N TYR A 323 -3.54 0.98 -16.83
CA TYR A 323 -3.39 2.39 -16.47
C TYR A 323 -2.33 2.56 -15.37
N GLN A 324 -1.85 3.78 -15.22
CA GLN A 324 -1.05 4.18 -14.07
C GLN A 324 -1.84 5.12 -13.17
N VAL A 325 -1.61 5.00 -11.86
CA VAL A 325 -2.15 5.92 -10.88
C VAL A 325 -1.03 6.81 -10.39
N ILE A 326 -1.22 8.12 -10.44
CA ILE A 326 -0.35 9.10 -9.80
C ILE A 326 -1.07 9.64 -8.57
N THR A 327 -0.51 9.41 -7.39
CA THR A 327 -0.99 10.02 -6.14
C THR A 327 0.00 11.09 -5.70
N LEU A 328 -0.48 12.32 -5.57
CA LEU A 328 0.27 13.46 -5.05
C LEU A 328 -0.27 13.83 -3.67
N PHE A 329 0.57 13.82 -2.66
CA PHE A 329 0.24 14.27 -1.31
C PHE A 329 0.63 15.73 -1.10
N ALA A 330 -0.16 16.44 -0.29
CA ALA A 330 0.06 17.84 0.10
C ALA A 330 0.33 18.76 -1.11
N ALA A 331 -0.55 18.71 -2.10
CA ALA A 331 -0.44 19.45 -3.35
C ALA A 331 -0.45 20.98 -3.18
N ASP A 332 -0.90 21.51 -2.03
CA ASP A 332 -0.91 22.96 -1.73
C ASP A 332 0.48 23.56 -1.54
N HIS A 333 1.49 22.77 -1.27
CA HIS A 333 2.86 23.27 -1.19
C HIS A 333 3.34 23.82 -2.54
N THR A 334 4.03 24.96 -2.55
CA THR A 334 4.42 25.70 -3.76
C THR A 334 5.04 24.82 -4.84
N GLU A 335 6.02 23.97 -4.49
CA GLU A 335 6.71 23.12 -5.47
C GLU A 335 5.80 21.98 -5.97
N ARG A 336 4.92 21.46 -5.13
CA ARG A 336 3.96 20.42 -5.52
C ARG A 336 2.83 20.98 -6.37
N LYS A 337 2.43 22.26 -6.18
CA LYS A 337 1.53 22.97 -7.12
C LYS A 337 2.14 23.11 -8.50
N LYS A 338 3.44 23.37 -8.60
CA LYS A 338 4.12 23.39 -9.91
C LYS A 338 4.07 22.02 -10.58
N PHE A 339 4.35 20.94 -9.83
CA PHE A 339 4.22 19.59 -10.36
C PHE A 339 2.78 19.27 -10.80
N LEU A 340 1.79 19.61 -9.97
CA LEU A 340 0.37 19.44 -10.32
C LEU A 340 0.01 20.16 -11.60
N LYS A 341 0.37 21.44 -11.73
CA LYS A 341 0.14 22.23 -12.93
C LYS A 341 0.82 21.63 -14.18
N ALA A 342 2.06 21.15 -14.02
CA ALA A 342 2.78 20.48 -15.11
C ALA A 342 2.08 19.18 -15.54
N LEU A 343 1.58 18.38 -14.56
CA LEU A 343 0.82 17.17 -14.81
C LEU A 343 -0.51 17.47 -15.53
N GLU A 344 -1.24 18.48 -15.08
CA GLU A 344 -2.50 18.90 -15.68
C GLU A 344 -2.34 19.39 -17.13
N SER A 345 -1.27 20.13 -17.42
CA SER A 345 -0.99 20.70 -18.73
C SER A 345 -0.20 19.80 -19.68
N SER A 346 0.24 18.62 -19.21
CA SER A 346 1.06 17.72 -20.03
C SER A 346 0.28 17.16 -21.21
N SER A 347 0.81 17.35 -22.41
CA SER A 347 0.30 16.72 -23.64
C SER A 347 0.65 15.24 -23.75
N GLN A 348 1.67 14.77 -23.02
CA GLN A 348 2.04 13.34 -22.95
C GLN A 348 0.99 12.51 -22.20
N LEU A 349 0.22 13.15 -21.30
CA LEU A 349 -0.81 12.53 -20.47
C LEU A 349 -2.19 12.90 -21.00
N GLN A 350 -2.47 12.56 -22.26
CA GLN A 350 -3.70 13.00 -22.96
C GLN A 350 -4.97 12.44 -22.34
N GLU A 351 -4.96 11.16 -21.93
CA GLU A 351 -6.10 10.53 -21.26
C GLU A 351 -5.81 10.41 -19.76
N LYS A 352 -6.25 11.40 -19.00
CA LYS A 352 -6.15 11.44 -17.54
C LYS A 352 -7.49 11.75 -16.88
N ILE A 353 -7.75 11.08 -15.78
CA ILE A 353 -8.96 11.26 -14.96
C ILE A 353 -8.51 11.63 -13.56
N GLU A 354 -8.92 12.79 -13.05
CA GLU A 354 -8.77 13.11 -11.64
C GLU A 354 -9.88 12.43 -10.83
N VAL A 355 -9.50 11.70 -9.78
CA VAL A 355 -10.44 11.02 -8.88
C VAL A 355 -10.68 11.92 -7.67
N PRO A 356 -11.90 12.45 -7.48
CA PRO A 356 -12.23 13.24 -6.32
C PRO A 356 -12.24 12.38 -5.04
N LEU A 357 -11.68 12.93 -3.97
CA LEU A 357 -11.68 12.28 -2.66
C LEU A 357 -13.00 12.62 -1.93
N PRO A 358 -13.78 11.62 -1.47
CA PRO A 358 -15.12 11.87 -0.93
C PRO A 358 -15.14 12.57 0.43
N TRP A 359 -14.02 12.55 1.16
CA TRP A 359 -13.88 13.17 2.49
C TRP A 359 -13.27 14.58 2.46
N VAL A 360 -13.28 15.21 1.32
CA VAL A 360 -12.77 16.56 1.11
C VAL A 360 -13.87 17.60 1.22
#